data_96328a26217ef78dd1fc60e517bd61ed
#
_entry.id   96328a26217ef78dd1fc60e517bd61ed
#
_cell.length_a   1.000
_cell.length_b   1.000
_cell.length_c   1.000
_cell.angle_alpha   90.00
_cell.angle_beta   90.00
_cell.angle_gamma   90.00
#
_symmetry.space_group_name_H-M   'P 1'
#
loop_
_entity.id
_entity.type
_entity.pdbx_description
1 polymer ?
#
loop_
_entity_poly.entity_id
_entity_poly.type
_entity_poly.pdbx_seq_one_letter_code
_entity_poly.pdbx_strand_id
1 'polypeptide(L)'
;MSNIIKLSRTTVEKYLSCPRCCVLDKKFKIKPPSLPFTLNIAVDNLCKNEFDYYRKRNKPHPLFLKHDIDAVPFNHEEIDQWRSNFTGIHYISKEKNYDFGGAIDDVWQKSNGELIVADVKATSKNNFDWAETFNKYEYPKAYKRQLEMYQ
;
A
#
# COMPACT_ATOMS: atom_id res chain seq x y z
N MET A 1 -4.50 26.82 17.66
CA MET A 1 -3.76 25.93 16.73
C MET A 1 -4.78 25.06 16.04
N SER A 2 -4.94 25.17 14.72
CA SER A 2 -5.85 24.30 13.97
C SER A 2 -5.29 22.86 14.01
N ASN A 3 -6.10 21.92 14.49
CA ASN A 3 -5.70 20.53 14.48
C ASN A 3 -5.54 20.03 13.03
N ILE A 4 -4.35 19.56 12.68
CA ILE A 4 -4.08 18.95 11.37
C ILE A 4 -5.01 17.75 11.17
N ILE A 5 -5.68 17.71 10.03
CA ILE A 5 -6.61 16.62 9.67
C ILE A 5 -5.76 15.43 9.20
N LYS A 6 -5.76 14.34 9.97
CA LYS A 6 -5.07 13.11 9.59
C LYS A 6 -5.91 12.29 8.61
N LEU A 7 -5.35 12.07 7.43
CA LEU A 7 -5.94 11.29 6.35
C LEU A 7 -5.07 10.07 6.04
N SER A 8 -5.71 9.01 5.63
CA SER A 8 -5.03 7.81 5.11
C SER A 8 -5.81 7.27 3.91
N ARG A 9 -5.15 6.44 3.10
CA ARG A 9 -5.82 5.72 2.02
C ARG A 9 -7.14 5.07 2.50
N THR A 10 -7.11 4.36 3.61
CA THR A 10 -8.32 3.72 4.17
C THR A 10 -9.43 4.72 4.52
N THR A 11 -9.05 5.92 4.97
CA THR A 11 -10.02 7.00 5.25
C THR A 11 -10.69 7.48 3.96
N VAL A 12 -9.88 7.70 2.91
CA VAL A 12 -10.38 8.14 1.59
C VAL A 12 -11.31 7.09 0.99
N GLU A 13 -10.90 5.81 0.96
CA GLU A 13 -11.75 4.73 0.44
C GLU A 13 -13.05 4.57 1.23
N LYS A 14 -13.00 4.71 2.56
CA LYS A 14 -14.20 4.67 3.38
C LYS A 14 -15.15 5.83 3.06
N TYR A 15 -14.61 7.02 2.83
CA TYR A 15 -15.41 8.17 2.43
C TYR A 15 -16.08 7.98 1.06
N LEU A 16 -15.29 7.50 0.07
CA LEU A 16 -15.81 7.22 -1.28
C LEU A 16 -16.88 6.13 -1.29
N SER A 17 -16.72 5.09 -0.46
CA SER A 17 -17.69 3.99 -0.36
C SER A 17 -18.94 4.41 0.42
N CYS A 18 -18.78 5.13 1.52
CA CYS A 18 -19.88 5.55 2.39
C CYS A 18 -19.46 6.75 3.26
N PRO A 19 -19.79 7.99 2.86
CA PRO A 19 -19.47 9.19 3.64
C PRO A 19 -20.01 9.13 5.09
N ARG A 20 -21.22 8.61 5.27
CA ARG A 20 -21.83 8.42 6.60
C ARG A 20 -20.97 7.49 7.48
N CYS A 21 -20.54 6.34 6.94
CA CYS A 21 -19.71 5.39 7.68
C CYS A 21 -18.34 5.99 8.03
N CYS A 22 -17.78 6.82 7.14
CA CYS A 22 -16.54 7.55 7.41
C CYS A 22 -16.69 8.52 8.59
N VAL A 23 -17.79 9.29 8.64
CA VAL A 23 -18.07 10.21 9.74
C VAL A 23 -18.28 9.46 11.06
N LEU A 24 -19.06 8.37 11.04
CA LEU A 24 -19.30 7.53 12.23
C LEU A 24 -17.99 7.00 12.82
N ASP A 25 -17.09 6.50 11.97
CA ASP A 25 -15.78 6.00 12.41
C ASP A 25 -14.87 7.14 12.93
N LYS A 26 -14.73 8.21 12.15
CA LYS A 26 -13.79 9.29 12.49
C LYS A 26 -14.22 10.09 13.72
N LYS A 27 -15.51 10.46 13.80
CA LYS A 27 -16.05 11.34 14.83
C LYS A 27 -16.52 10.58 16.07
N PHE A 28 -17.17 9.44 15.88
CA PHE A 28 -17.82 8.70 16.96
C PHE A 28 -17.12 7.38 17.30
N LYS A 29 -16.07 6.98 16.57
CA LYS A 29 -15.34 5.73 16.75
C LYS A 29 -16.20 4.47 16.57
N ILE A 30 -17.32 4.60 15.87
CA ILE A 30 -18.21 3.49 15.53
C ILE A 30 -17.71 2.86 14.23
N LYS A 31 -17.25 1.60 14.32
CA LYS A 31 -16.73 0.83 13.19
C LYS A 31 -17.67 -0.32 12.85
N PRO A 32 -17.83 -0.67 11.56
CA PRO A 32 -18.50 -1.91 11.20
C PRO A 32 -17.72 -3.12 11.73
N PRO A 33 -18.38 -4.23 12.01
CA PRO A 33 -17.69 -5.47 12.34
C PRO A 33 -16.77 -5.88 11.17
N SER A 34 -15.58 -6.36 11.49
CA SER A 34 -14.63 -6.84 10.50
C SER A 34 -14.02 -8.16 10.94
N LEU A 35 -13.80 -9.06 10.00
CA LEU A 35 -13.07 -10.30 10.23
C LEU A 35 -11.58 -10.06 9.93
N PRO A 36 -10.68 -10.63 10.72
CA PRO A 36 -9.24 -10.52 10.45
C PRO A 36 -8.87 -11.38 9.22
N PHE A 37 -8.08 -10.81 8.31
CA PHE A 37 -7.53 -11.49 7.13
C PHE A 37 -6.16 -12.10 7.44
N THR A 38 -6.12 -13.09 8.32
CA THR A 38 -4.86 -13.69 8.84
C THR A 38 -3.98 -14.27 7.75
N LEU A 39 -4.56 -14.94 6.76
CA LEU A 39 -3.81 -15.51 5.64
C LEU A 39 -3.14 -14.42 4.78
N ASN A 40 -3.84 -13.34 4.49
CA ASN A 40 -3.30 -12.23 3.70
C ASN A 40 -2.13 -11.56 4.44
N ILE A 41 -2.23 -11.42 5.76
CA ILE A 41 -1.14 -10.89 6.59
C ILE A 41 0.08 -11.82 6.55
N ALA A 42 -0.13 -13.14 6.61
CA ALA A 42 0.95 -14.11 6.52
C ALA A 42 1.67 -14.04 5.16
N VAL A 43 0.92 -13.95 4.05
CA VAL A 43 1.48 -13.81 2.70
C VAL A 43 2.26 -12.50 2.57
N ASP A 44 1.73 -11.38 3.04
CA ASP A 44 2.41 -10.09 3.04
C ASP A 44 3.76 -10.16 3.77
N ASN A 45 3.78 -10.74 4.98
CA ASN A 45 5.01 -10.91 5.75
C ASN A 45 6.03 -11.81 5.05
N LEU A 46 5.60 -12.90 4.42
CA LEU A 46 6.48 -13.78 3.65
C LEU A 46 7.10 -13.04 2.45
N CYS A 47 6.31 -12.29 1.70
CA CYS A 47 6.80 -11.48 0.59
C CYS A 47 7.83 -10.44 1.05
N LYS A 48 7.55 -9.72 2.15
CA LYS A 48 8.49 -8.75 2.71
C LYS A 48 9.83 -9.38 3.09
N ASN A 49 9.79 -10.54 3.77
CA ASN A 49 11.00 -11.27 4.15
C ASN A 49 11.80 -11.72 2.93
N GLU A 50 11.11 -12.17 1.87
CA GLU A 50 11.74 -12.60 0.64
C GLU A 50 12.39 -11.41 -0.09
N PHE A 51 11.71 -10.28 -0.24
CA PHE A 51 12.30 -9.07 -0.80
C PHE A 51 13.49 -8.59 0.02
N ASP A 52 13.45 -8.66 1.35
CA ASP A 52 14.57 -8.26 2.22
C ASP A 52 15.81 -9.15 2.06
N TYR A 53 15.60 -10.44 1.78
CA TYR A 53 16.72 -11.33 1.45
C TYR A 53 17.48 -10.87 0.20
N TYR A 54 16.78 -10.43 -0.86
CA TYR A 54 17.38 -9.93 -2.09
C TYR A 54 17.91 -8.50 -1.91
N ARG A 55 17.22 -7.64 -1.16
CA ARG A 55 17.63 -6.27 -0.81
C ARG A 55 19.01 -6.24 -0.17
N LYS A 56 19.22 -7.06 0.87
CA LYS A 56 20.51 -7.16 1.56
C LYS A 56 21.67 -7.59 0.66
N ARG A 57 21.39 -8.20 -0.48
CA ARG A 57 22.35 -8.69 -1.45
C ARG A 57 22.48 -7.80 -2.67
N ASN A 58 21.68 -6.76 -2.74
CA ASN A 58 21.52 -5.90 -3.93
C ASN A 58 21.34 -6.72 -5.22
N LYS A 59 20.43 -7.70 -5.17
CA LYS A 59 20.14 -8.59 -6.29
C LYS A 59 18.68 -8.49 -6.71
N PRO A 60 18.40 -8.67 -8.01
CA PRO A 60 17.01 -8.74 -8.48
C PRO A 60 16.30 -9.95 -7.86
N HIS A 61 15.05 -9.76 -7.51
CA HIS A 61 14.18 -10.84 -7.05
C HIS A 61 13.87 -11.79 -8.22
N PRO A 62 13.70 -13.11 -8.03
CA PRO A 62 13.35 -14.04 -9.10
C PRO A 62 12.09 -13.66 -9.87
N LEU A 63 11.10 -13.05 -9.19
CA LEU A 63 9.91 -12.50 -9.81
C LEU A 63 10.25 -11.44 -10.88
N PHE A 64 11.25 -10.59 -10.62
CA PHE A 64 11.67 -9.57 -11.58
C PHE A 64 12.26 -10.19 -12.83
N LEU A 65 13.12 -11.19 -12.65
CA LEU A 65 13.72 -11.93 -13.76
C LEU A 65 12.67 -12.67 -14.59
N LYS A 66 11.67 -13.27 -13.93
CA LYS A 66 10.58 -14.00 -14.60
C LYS A 66 9.66 -13.11 -15.44
N HIS A 67 9.52 -11.85 -15.08
CA HIS A 67 8.59 -10.91 -15.72
C HIS A 67 9.31 -9.74 -16.40
N ASP A 68 10.63 -9.87 -16.65
CA ASP A 68 11.45 -8.84 -17.33
C ASP A 68 11.33 -7.45 -16.68
N ILE A 69 11.24 -7.41 -15.34
CA ILE A 69 11.21 -6.17 -14.57
C ILE A 69 12.63 -5.75 -14.24
N ASP A 70 13.08 -4.64 -14.85
CA ASP A 70 14.39 -4.05 -14.56
C ASP A 70 14.32 -3.33 -13.20
N ALA A 71 14.51 -4.08 -12.11
CA ALA A 71 14.52 -3.53 -10.77
C ALA A 71 15.27 -4.43 -9.77
N VAL A 72 15.64 -3.83 -8.64
CA VAL A 72 16.07 -4.51 -7.41
C VAL A 72 15.26 -3.96 -6.24
N PRO A 73 15.04 -4.74 -5.16
CA PRO A 73 14.44 -4.19 -3.94
C PRO A 73 15.31 -3.06 -3.39
N PHE A 74 14.72 -1.86 -3.25
CA PHE A 74 15.46 -0.64 -2.87
C PHE A 74 15.95 -0.73 -1.44
N ASN A 75 17.26 -0.50 -1.24
CA ASN A 75 17.87 -0.51 0.09
C ASN A 75 17.91 0.92 0.67
N HIS A 76 17.13 1.15 1.71
CA HIS A 76 17.04 2.41 2.43
C HIS A 76 16.91 2.18 3.92
N GLU A 77 17.51 3.04 4.74
CA GLU A 77 17.50 2.92 6.21
C GLU A 77 16.09 3.02 6.81
N GLU A 78 15.19 3.76 6.18
CA GLU A 78 13.81 3.96 6.65
C GLU A 78 12.80 2.96 6.05
N ILE A 79 13.24 1.95 5.31
CA ILE A 79 12.31 1.02 4.64
C ILE A 79 11.32 0.34 5.62
N ASP A 80 11.78 -0.01 6.80
CA ASP A 80 10.95 -0.63 7.83
C ASP A 80 9.94 0.36 8.42
N GLN A 81 10.32 1.64 8.51
CA GLN A 81 9.41 2.71 8.92
C GLN A 81 8.31 2.90 7.87
N TRP A 82 8.66 2.97 6.58
CA TRP A 82 7.69 3.16 5.48
C TRP A 82 6.68 2.04 5.37
N ARG A 83 7.08 0.81 5.73
CA ARG A 83 6.23 -0.40 5.74
C ARG A 83 5.36 -0.52 6.98
N SER A 84 5.62 0.27 8.01
CA SER A 84 4.91 0.20 9.28
C SER A 84 3.55 0.89 9.21
N ASN A 85 2.49 0.19 9.60
CA ASN A 85 1.14 0.76 9.71
C ASN A 85 1.02 1.84 10.79
N PHE A 86 2.01 1.99 11.67
CA PHE A 86 2.02 2.97 12.75
C PHE A 86 2.73 4.26 12.36
N THR A 87 3.80 4.16 11.61
CA THR A 87 4.61 5.29 11.15
C THR A 87 4.35 5.59 9.68
N GLY A 88 4.69 4.68 8.77
CA GLY A 88 4.46 4.85 7.34
C GLY A 88 5.22 6.01 6.72
N ILE A 89 4.76 6.40 5.54
CA ILE A 89 5.18 7.63 4.85
C ILE A 89 4.10 8.70 5.04
N HIS A 90 4.52 9.97 5.11
CA HIS A 90 3.63 11.08 5.38
C HIS A 90 3.90 12.27 4.44
N TYR A 91 2.81 12.85 3.95
CA TYR A 91 2.83 14.13 3.26
C TYR A 91 2.00 15.15 4.03
N ILE A 92 2.65 16.23 4.50
CA ILE A 92 2.01 17.28 5.30
C ILE A 92 1.80 18.52 4.44
N SER A 93 0.53 18.85 4.16
CA SER A 93 0.15 20.12 3.55
C SER A 93 -0.25 21.14 4.61
N LYS A 94 0.65 22.09 4.87
CA LYS A 94 0.37 23.20 5.80
C LYS A 94 -0.72 24.13 5.25
N GLU A 95 -0.72 24.38 3.95
CA GLU A 95 -1.71 25.22 3.26
C GLU A 95 -3.12 24.68 3.42
N LYS A 96 -3.30 23.39 3.17
CA LYS A 96 -4.61 22.71 3.23
C LYS A 96 -4.91 22.07 4.59
N ASN A 97 -4.00 22.23 5.55
CA ASN A 97 -4.14 21.75 6.92
C ASN A 97 -4.44 20.24 7.04
N TYR A 98 -3.74 19.40 6.26
CA TYR A 98 -3.84 17.95 6.39
C TYR A 98 -2.47 17.26 6.41
N ASP A 99 -2.44 16.11 7.06
CA ASP A 99 -1.39 15.11 7.08
C ASP A 99 -1.93 13.84 6.41
N PHE A 100 -1.46 13.54 5.20
CA PHE A 100 -1.80 12.31 4.49
C PHE A 100 -0.68 11.29 4.69
N GLY A 101 -1.03 10.11 5.21
CA GLY A 101 -0.03 9.08 5.47
C GLY A 101 -0.55 7.67 5.28
N GLY A 102 0.39 6.73 5.15
CA GLY A 102 0.10 5.32 5.04
C GLY A 102 1.36 4.46 4.93
N ALA A 103 1.18 3.16 5.10
CA ALA A 103 2.23 2.18 4.90
C ALA A 103 2.21 1.70 3.44
N ILE A 104 3.40 1.57 2.87
CA ILE A 104 3.63 0.89 1.60
C ILE A 104 4.07 -0.54 1.87
N ASP A 105 3.92 -1.45 0.92
CA ASP A 105 4.40 -2.82 1.11
C ASP A 105 5.87 -2.95 0.75
N ASP A 106 6.32 -2.32 -0.35
CA ASP A 106 7.73 -2.29 -0.73
C ASP A 106 8.07 -1.11 -1.67
N VAL A 107 9.38 -0.89 -1.85
CA VAL A 107 9.95 0.01 -2.86
C VAL A 107 11.01 -0.74 -3.64
N TRP A 108 10.98 -0.60 -4.96
CA TRP A 108 11.97 -1.16 -5.87
C TRP A 108 12.68 -0.05 -6.63
N GLN A 109 13.90 -0.27 -7.04
CA GLN A 109 14.69 0.67 -7.79
C GLN A 109 15.09 0.10 -9.14
N LYS A 110 14.83 0.83 -10.21
CA LYS A 110 15.28 0.52 -11.56
C LYS A 110 16.76 0.82 -11.75
N SER A 111 17.36 0.27 -12.80
CA SER A 111 18.75 0.54 -13.19
C SER A 111 19.01 2.04 -13.47
N ASN A 112 18.01 2.78 -13.94
CA ASN A 112 18.08 4.23 -14.15
C ASN A 112 17.92 5.07 -12.88
N GLY A 113 17.73 4.45 -11.71
CA GLY A 113 17.55 5.13 -10.42
C GLY A 113 16.09 5.47 -10.07
N GLU A 114 15.15 5.26 -10.98
CA GLU A 114 13.72 5.49 -10.73
C GLU A 114 13.20 4.53 -9.64
N LEU A 115 12.38 5.05 -8.73
CA LEU A 115 11.75 4.24 -7.67
C LEU A 115 10.34 3.79 -8.09
N ILE A 116 9.99 2.57 -7.73
CA ILE A 116 8.69 1.96 -7.95
C ILE A 116 8.07 1.64 -6.58
N VAL A 117 6.92 2.23 -6.28
CA VAL A 117 6.12 1.81 -5.12
C VAL A 117 5.40 0.52 -5.47
N ALA A 118 5.62 -0.51 -4.67
CA ALA A 118 5.00 -1.81 -4.84
C ALA A 118 3.96 -2.09 -3.76
N ASP A 119 2.86 -2.75 -4.16
CA ASP A 119 1.78 -3.13 -3.27
C ASP A 119 1.40 -4.60 -3.55
N VAL A 120 1.43 -5.43 -2.51
CA VAL A 120 1.19 -6.87 -2.60
C VAL A 120 -0.27 -7.17 -2.34
N LYS A 121 -0.91 -7.88 -3.27
CA LYS A 121 -2.30 -8.31 -3.13
C LYS A 121 -2.42 -9.82 -3.32
N ALA A 122 -2.82 -10.52 -2.26
CA ALA A 122 -3.09 -11.95 -2.32
C ALA A 122 -4.50 -12.22 -2.88
N THR A 123 -4.61 -13.27 -3.68
CA THR A 123 -5.90 -13.77 -4.20
C THR A 123 -5.94 -15.29 -4.15
N SER A 124 -7.12 -15.85 -3.89
CA SER A 124 -7.37 -17.30 -3.96
C SER A 124 -7.89 -17.76 -5.33
N LYS A 125 -7.97 -16.87 -6.32
CA LYS A 125 -8.40 -17.24 -7.68
C LYS A 125 -7.30 -18.06 -8.38
N ASN A 126 -7.65 -19.20 -8.92
CA ASN A 126 -6.72 -20.02 -9.69
C ASN A 126 -6.30 -19.36 -11.00
N ASN A 127 -7.24 -18.70 -11.68
CA ASN A 127 -6.98 -17.91 -12.88
C ASN A 127 -7.27 -16.45 -12.59
N PHE A 128 -6.26 -15.61 -12.68
CA PHE A 128 -6.37 -14.19 -12.42
C PHE A 128 -6.07 -13.42 -13.70
N ASP A 129 -7.08 -12.73 -14.22
CA ASP A 129 -6.95 -11.77 -15.32
C ASP A 129 -7.11 -10.34 -14.81
N TRP A 130 -6.10 -9.50 -15.04
CA TRP A 130 -6.09 -8.11 -14.61
C TRP A 130 -7.16 -7.30 -15.31
N ALA A 131 -7.25 -7.40 -16.64
CA ALA A 131 -8.17 -6.60 -17.44
C ALA A 131 -9.62 -6.91 -17.08
N GLU A 132 -9.98 -8.19 -17.00
CA GLU A 132 -11.31 -8.60 -16.55
C GLU A 132 -11.60 -8.11 -15.13
N THR A 133 -10.65 -8.29 -14.22
CA THR A 133 -10.83 -7.94 -12.81
C THR A 133 -11.02 -6.42 -12.63
N PHE A 134 -10.22 -5.59 -13.30
CA PHE A 134 -10.35 -4.12 -13.24
C PHE A 134 -11.63 -3.59 -13.89
N ASN A 135 -12.11 -4.25 -14.93
CA ASN A 135 -13.34 -3.83 -15.61
C ASN A 135 -14.61 -4.26 -14.87
N LYS A 136 -14.58 -5.41 -14.20
CA LYS A 136 -15.76 -6.04 -13.60
C LYS A 136 -16.02 -5.61 -12.16
N TYR A 137 -14.99 -5.27 -11.38
CA TYR A 137 -15.10 -5.03 -9.95
C TYR A 137 -14.60 -3.65 -9.54
N GLU A 138 -15.23 -3.06 -8.53
CA GLU A 138 -14.81 -1.75 -7.99
C GLU A 138 -13.57 -1.85 -7.08
N TYR A 139 -13.34 -2.98 -6.40
CA TYR A 139 -12.23 -3.11 -5.46
C TYR A 139 -10.83 -2.96 -6.11
N PRO A 140 -10.59 -3.37 -7.37
CA PRO A 140 -9.29 -3.12 -8.00
C PRO A 140 -9.03 -1.63 -8.28
N LYS A 141 -10.09 -0.84 -8.51
CA LYS A 141 -9.96 0.62 -8.63
C LYS A 141 -9.43 1.26 -7.34
N ALA A 142 -9.81 0.69 -6.17
CA ALA A 142 -9.25 1.10 -4.89
C ALA A 142 -7.74 0.79 -4.77
N TYR A 143 -7.26 -0.31 -5.36
CA TYR A 143 -5.83 -0.63 -5.43
C TYR A 143 -5.05 0.34 -6.33
N LYS A 144 -5.62 0.67 -7.49
CA LYS A 144 -5.03 1.69 -8.37
C LYS A 144 -4.91 3.04 -7.65
N ARG A 145 -5.99 3.53 -7.03
CA ARG A 145 -5.96 4.76 -6.23
C ARG A 145 -4.93 4.70 -5.09
N GLN A 146 -4.76 3.54 -4.45
CA GLN A 146 -3.75 3.35 -3.42
C GLN A 146 -2.34 3.62 -3.94
N LEU A 147 -1.98 3.06 -5.08
CA LEU A 147 -0.68 3.29 -5.71
C LEU A 147 -0.50 4.75 -6.12
N GLU A 148 -1.51 5.35 -6.75
CA GLU A 148 -1.50 6.77 -7.15
C GLU A 148 -1.37 7.74 -5.95
N MET A 149 -1.81 7.33 -4.75
CA MET A 149 -1.68 8.13 -3.53
C MET A 149 -0.29 8.04 -2.91
N TYR A 150 0.46 6.97 -3.19
CA TYR A 150 1.76 6.72 -2.58
C TYR A 150 2.94 7.07 -3.50
N GLN A 151 2.68 7.41 -4.77
CA GLN A 151 3.65 7.97 -5.70
C GLN A 151 3.87 9.46 -5.48
#